data_d72cadc6a32b6330fb5a0de12542ad69
#
_entry.id   d72cadc6a32b6330fb5a0de12542ad69
#
_cell.length_a   1.000
_cell.length_b   1.000
_cell.length_c   1.000
_cell.angle_alpha   90.00
_cell.angle_beta   90.00
_cell.angle_gamma   90.00
#
_symmetry.space_group_name_H-M   'P 1'
#
loop_
_entity.id
_entity.type
_entity.pdbx_description
1 polymer ?
#
loop_
_entity_poly.entity_id
_entity_poly.type
_entity_poly.pdbx_seq_one_letter_code
_entity_poly.pdbx_strand_id
1 'polypeptide(L)'
;MAESVQKRLERVRPPRVHVTYDVETGGAIEIKELPFVMGVLGDFSGQPVDPLPKLKDRRFIEVTLDNFDSVLESMKPHVAFSVENKLSEDADAGQLKVDLKFKSMEDFEPEKVARQVKPLRELLDLRTRLSDLKGALQTNDKLDEVLLETVSNTEKLNKLRSEIGPKKEEGKEGNNG
;
A
#
# COMPACT_ATOMS: atom_id res chain seq x y z
N MET A 1 -33.42 25.16 -7.23
CA MET A 1 -33.59 23.85 -7.88
C MET A 1 -32.27 23.16 -7.85
N ALA A 2 -32.21 21.91 -7.36
CA ALA A 2 -30.98 21.14 -7.39
C ALA A 2 -30.60 20.85 -8.85
N GLU A 3 -29.35 21.06 -9.20
CA GLU A 3 -28.82 20.76 -10.53
C GLU A 3 -28.93 19.24 -10.81
N SER A 4 -29.41 18.85 -11.99
CA SER A 4 -29.53 17.44 -12.38
C SER A 4 -28.14 16.75 -12.30
N VAL A 5 -28.11 15.48 -11.88
CA VAL A 5 -26.88 14.67 -11.81
C VAL A 5 -26.19 14.61 -13.17
N GLN A 6 -26.96 14.55 -14.28
CA GLN A 6 -26.43 14.58 -15.64
C GLN A 6 -25.69 15.89 -15.95
N LYS A 7 -26.25 17.06 -15.56
CA LYS A 7 -25.57 18.35 -15.75
C LYS A 7 -24.26 18.47 -14.96
N ARG A 8 -24.18 17.83 -13.80
CA ARG A 8 -22.92 17.74 -13.03
C ARG A 8 -21.89 16.86 -13.72
N LEU A 9 -22.32 15.74 -14.29
CA LEU A 9 -21.46 14.84 -15.06
C LEU A 9 -20.96 15.47 -16.37
N GLU A 10 -21.76 16.31 -17.04
CA GLU A 10 -21.35 17.02 -18.25
C GLU A 10 -20.14 17.94 -18.06
N ARG A 11 -19.89 18.45 -16.88
CA ARG A 11 -18.71 19.25 -16.59
C ARG A 11 -17.40 18.44 -16.58
N VAL A 12 -17.49 17.17 -16.27
CA VAL A 12 -16.33 16.31 -16.17
C VAL A 12 -16.12 15.50 -17.44
N ARG A 13 -17.22 14.98 -18.01
CA ARG A 13 -17.21 14.19 -19.23
C ARG A 13 -18.59 14.23 -19.89
N PRO A 14 -18.71 14.65 -21.17
CA PRO A 14 -19.99 14.65 -21.82
C PRO A 14 -20.59 13.23 -21.86
N PRO A 15 -21.86 13.04 -21.44
CA PRO A 15 -22.48 11.73 -21.48
C PRO A 15 -22.73 11.29 -22.93
N ARG A 16 -22.50 10.01 -23.22
CA ARG A 16 -22.72 9.43 -24.54
C ARG A 16 -24.19 9.11 -24.80
N VAL A 17 -24.94 8.89 -23.73
CA VAL A 17 -26.37 8.54 -23.78
C VAL A 17 -27.11 9.38 -22.75
N HIS A 18 -28.16 10.05 -23.18
CA HIS A 18 -29.08 10.79 -22.35
C HIS A 18 -30.45 10.13 -22.44
N VAL A 19 -30.95 9.57 -21.36
CA VAL A 19 -32.21 8.86 -21.30
C VAL A 19 -33.20 9.68 -20.46
N THR A 20 -34.32 10.05 -21.06
CA THR A 20 -35.43 10.70 -20.40
C THR A 20 -36.65 9.79 -20.47
N TYR A 21 -37.52 9.87 -19.49
CA TYR A 21 -38.80 9.18 -19.51
C TYR A 21 -39.89 10.08 -18.99
N ASP A 22 -41.07 9.86 -19.55
CA ASP A 22 -42.26 10.64 -19.21
C ASP A 22 -43.00 9.97 -18.05
N VAL A 23 -43.29 10.73 -17.00
CA VAL A 23 -44.09 10.29 -15.86
C VAL A 23 -45.41 11.01 -15.89
N GLU A 24 -46.51 10.28 -16.03
CA GLU A 24 -47.84 10.83 -15.92
C GLU A 24 -48.33 10.79 -14.47
N THR A 25 -48.51 11.95 -13.88
CA THR A 25 -48.97 12.09 -12.50
C THR A 25 -50.18 13.00 -12.49
N GLY A 26 -51.39 12.44 -12.27
CA GLY A 26 -52.60 13.22 -12.13
C GLY A 26 -53.01 14.03 -13.37
N GLY A 27 -52.69 13.53 -14.58
CA GLY A 27 -53.04 14.20 -15.84
C GLY A 27 -52.00 15.21 -16.34
N ALA A 28 -50.90 15.37 -15.63
CA ALA A 28 -49.74 16.15 -16.07
C ALA A 28 -48.57 15.22 -16.45
N ILE A 29 -47.94 15.48 -17.58
CA ILE A 29 -46.74 14.75 -18.01
C ILE A 29 -45.52 15.51 -17.51
N GLU A 30 -44.72 14.86 -16.70
CA GLU A 30 -43.41 15.36 -16.22
C GLU A 30 -42.28 14.54 -16.83
N ILE A 31 -41.40 15.21 -17.57
CA ILE A 31 -40.22 14.57 -18.15
C ILE A 31 -39.16 14.44 -17.06
N LYS A 32 -38.80 13.21 -16.71
CA LYS A 32 -37.75 12.92 -15.77
C LYS A 32 -36.51 12.36 -16.50
N GLU A 33 -35.37 12.85 -16.08
CA GLU A 33 -34.09 12.40 -16.54
C GLU A 33 -33.65 11.16 -15.73
N LEU A 34 -33.23 10.11 -16.44
CA LEU A 34 -32.65 8.92 -15.82
C LEU A 34 -31.16 9.12 -15.62
N PRO A 35 -30.68 9.42 -14.40
CA PRO A 35 -29.27 9.58 -14.16
C PRO A 35 -28.58 8.23 -14.28
N PHE A 36 -27.52 8.17 -15.12
CA PHE A 36 -26.68 6.99 -15.17
C PHE A 36 -25.69 7.02 -14.00
N VAL A 37 -26.03 6.34 -12.92
CA VAL A 37 -25.21 6.21 -11.71
C VAL A 37 -24.93 4.74 -11.48
N MET A 38 -23.66 4.39 -11.34
CA MET A 38 -23.24 3.05 -10.97
C MET A 38 -22.91 3.02 -9.48
N GLY A 39 -23.58 2.13 -8.74
CA GLY A 39 -23.27 1.84 -7.34
C GLY A 39 -22.47 0.54 -7.22
N VAL A 40 -21.39 0.56 -6.46
CA VAL A 40 -20.57 -0.62 -6.15
C VAL A 40 -20.72 -0.95 -4.67
N LEU A 41 -21.09 -2.20 -4.39
CA LEU A 41 -21.20 -2.74 -3.04
C LEU A 41 -20.20 -3.86 -2.87
N GLY A 42 -19.41 -3.81 -1.80
CA GLY A 42 -18.41 -4.83 -1.52
C GLY A 42 -17.81 -4.66 -0.13
N ASP A 43 -17.01 -5.62 0.26
CA ASP A 43 -16.16 -5.50 1.43
C ASP A 43 -14.80 -4.95 0.99
N PHE A 44 -14.59 -3.66 1.24
CA PHE A 44 -13.35 -2.95 0.91
C PHE A 44 -12.41 -2.77 2.10
N SER A 45 -12.82 -3.18 3.29
CA SER A 45 -12.02 -3.03 4.52
C SER A 45 -11.25 -4.29 4.88
N GLY A 46 -11.70 -5.46 4.41
CA GLY A 46 -11.09 -6.77 4.67
C GLY A 46 -11.15 -7.14 6.15
N GLN A 47 -10.02 -7.10 6.85
CA GLN A 47 -9.90 -7.34 8.29
C GLN A 47 -9.72 -6.02 9.04
N PRO A 48 -10.79 -5.24 9.28
CA PRO A 48 -10.67 -3.92 9.88
C PRO A 48 -10.13 -4.00 11.31
N VAL A 49 -9.20 -3.12 11.65
CA VAL A 49 -8.67 -2.99 13.02
C VAL A 49 -9.74 -2.37 13.93
N ASP A 50 -10.46 -1.37 13.42
CA ASP A 50 -11.56 -0.72 14.12
C ASP A 50 -12.90 -1.33 13.68
N PRO A 51 -13.88 -1.51 14.59
CA PRO A 51 -15.18 -2.04 14.20
C PRO A 51 -15.90 -1.08 13.25
N LEU A 52 -16.39 -1.62 12.14
CA LEU A 52 -17.13 -0.84 11.14
C LEU A 52 -18.50 -0.39 11.69
N PRO A 53 -19.00 0.79 11.25
CA PRO A 53 -20.34 1.24 11.63
C PRO A 53 -21.41 0.26 11.12
N LYS A 54 -22.56 0.24 11.80
CA LYS A 54 -23.70 -0.61 11.41
C LYS A 54 -24.15 -0.28 9.99
N LEU A 55 -24.61 -1.28 9.25
CA LEU A 55 -25.06 -1.13 7.85
C LEU A 55 -26.05 0.02 7.64
N LYS A 56 -26.99 0.22 8.59
CA LYS A 56 -27.98 1.30 8.54
C LYS A 56 -27.37 2.71 8.63
N ASP A 57 -26.19 2.82 9.21
CA ASP A 57 -25.50 4.10 9.43
C ASP A 57 -24.48 4.39 8.33
N ARG A 58 -24.21 3.41 7.43
CA ARG A 58 -23.30 3.58 6.30
C ARG A 58 -23.99 4.36 5.19
N ARG A 59 -23.22 5.25 4.55
CA ARG A 59 -23.69 6.06 3.43
C ARG A 59 -22.87 5.75 2.18
N PHE A 60 -23.49 5.95 1.02
CA PHE A 60 -22.75 5.93 -0.23
C PHE A 60 -21.81 7.13 -0.30
N ILE A 61 -20.61 6.89 -0.76
CA ILE A 61 -19.58 7.91 -0.99
C ILE A 61 -19.44 8.06 -2.50
N GLU A 62 -19.49 9.29 -3.00
CA GLU A 62 -19.22 9.57 -4.40
C GLU A 62 -17.72 9.47 -4.67
N VAL A 63 -17.33 8.61 -5.61
CA VAL A 63 -15.94 8.38 -6.00
C VAL A 63 -15.67 9.09 -7.31
N THR A 64 -14.64 9.92 -7.33
CA THR A 64 -14.12 10.63 -8.51
C THR A 64 -12.65 10.28 -8.71
N LEU A 65 -12.07 10.66 -9.84
CA LEU A 65 -10.64 10.47 -10.08
C LEU A 65 -9.77 11.22 -9.06
N ASP A 66 -10.23 12.38 -8.60
CA ASP A 66 -9.47 13.25 -7.70
C ASP A 66 -9.55 12.82 -6.23
N ASN A 67 -10.62 12.14 -5.83
CA ASN A 67 -10.83 11.77 -4.42
C ASN A 67 -10.62 10.27 -4.14
N PHE A 68 -10.27 9.48 -5.14
CA PHE A 68 -10.19 8.03 -5.05
C PHE A 68 -9.26 7.56 -3.89
N ASP A 69 -8.05 8.10 -3.82
CA ASP A 69 -7.08 7.72 -2.78
C ASP A 69 -7.56 8.13 -1.38
N SER A 70 -8.18 9.30 -1.24
CA SER A 70 -8.75 9.74 0.03
C SER A 70 -9.90 8.84 0.49
N VAL A 71 -10.73 8.37 -0.45
CA VAL A 71 -11.79 7.40 -0.16
C VAL A 71 -11.21 6.06 0.24
N LEU A 72 -10.20 5.57 -0.49
CA LEU A 72 -9.52 4.32 -0.19
C LEU A 72 -8.87 4.37 1.21
N GLU A 73 -8.13 5.44 1.52
CA GLU A 73 -7.54 5.64 2.86
C GLU A 73 -8.60 5.66 3.96
N SER A 74 -9.77 6.27 3.71
CA SER A 74 -10.88 6.31 4.67
C SER A 74 -11.48 4.93 4.97
N MET A 75 -11.45 4.03 3.99
CA MET A 75 -11.91 2.64 4.12
C MET A 75 -10.92 1.77 4.91
N LYS A 76 -9.67 2.21 5.06
CA LYS A 76 -8.59 1.52 5.78
C LYS A 76 -8.47 0.04 5.40
N PRO A 77 -8.27 -0.31 4.12
CA PRO A 77 -8.11 -1.69 3.71
C PRO A 77 -6.95 -2.34 4.46
N HIS A 78 -7.24 -3.47 5.09
CA HIS A 78 -6.27 -4.19 5.91
C HIS A 78 -6.42 -5.69 5.73
N VAL A 79 -5.31 -6.38 5.62
CA VAL A 79 -5.27 -7.84 5.57
C VAL A 79 -4.10 -8.38 6.36
N ALA A 80 -4.36 -9.36 7.22
CA ALA A 80 -3.34 -10.06 7.99
C ALA A 80 -3.47 -11.57 7.77
N PHE A 81 -2.38 -12.20 7.39
CA PHE A 81 -2.33 -13.66 7.14
C PHE A 81 -0.93 -14.21 7.39
N SER A 82 -0.82 -15.52 7.43
CA SER A 82 0.46 -16.21 7.55
C SER A 82 0.73 -17.01 6.29
N VAL A 83 1.96 -16.93 5.80
CA VAL A 83 2.44 -17.68 4.63
C VAL A 83 3.64 -18.51 5.01
N GLU A 84 3.88 -19.58 4.27
CA GLU A 84 5.10 -20.36 4.40
C GLU A 84 6.34 -19.49 4.13
N ASN A 85 7.33 -19.56 5.01
CA ASN A 85 8.57 -18.81 4.83
C ASN A 85 9.46 -19.49 3.79
N LYS A 86 9.55 -18.89 2.61
CA LYS A 86 10.44 -19.34 1.50
C LYS A 86 11.71 -18.51 1.36
N LEU A 87 12.04 -17.69 2.37
CA LEU A 87 13.26 -16.87 2.36
C LEU A 87 14.48 -17.63 2.84
N SER A 88 14.31 -18.77 3.53
CA SER A 88 15.39 -19.68 3.90
C SER A 88 15.14 -21.06 3.29
N GLU A 89 16.22 -21.77 3.00
CA GLU A 89 16.18 -23.14 2.47
C GLU A 89 15.93 -24.20 3.57
N ASP A 90 15.88 -23.77 4.83
CA ASP A 90 15.64 -24.66 5.97
C ASP A 90 14.20 -25.18 5.95
N ALA A 91 14.05 -26.48 6.06
CA ALA A 91 12.74 -27.15 6.09
C ALA A 91 11.84 -26.67 7.26
N ASP A 92 12.44 -26.14 8.33
CA ASP A 92 11.78 -25.63 9.52
C ASP A 92 11.70 -24.09 9.59
N ALA A 93 11.77 -23.42 8.43
CA ALA A 93 11.76 -21.95 8.36
C ALA A 93 10.48 -21.28 8.94
N GLY A 94 9.49 -22.08 9.31
CA GLY A 94 8.26 -21.63 9.97
C GLY A 94 7.34 -20.82 9.05
N GLN A 95 6.45 -20.05 9.65
CA GLN A 95 5.50 -19.19 8.94
C GLN A 95 5.89 -17.72 9.09
N LEU A 96 5.78 -16.98 8.00
CA LEU A 96 5.93 -15.53 7.95
C LEU A 96 4.56 -14.88 8.15
N LYS A 97 4.44 -14.05 9.18
CA LYS A 97 3.25 -13.22 9.40
C LYS A 97 3.33 -11.99 8.51
N VAL A 98 2.28 -11.77 7.76
CA VAL A 98 2.14 -10.64 6.83
C VAL A 98 0.96 -9.79 7.31
N ASP A 99 1.21 -8.51 7.49
CA ASP A 99 0.23 -7.49 7.88
C ASP A 99 0.35 -6.35 6.86
N LEU A 100 -0.70 -6.15 6.06
CA LEU A 100 -0.70 -5.19 4.96
C LEU A 100 -1.81 -4.18 5.13
N LYS A 101 -1.46 -2.91 4.92
CA LYS A 101 -2.36 -1.76 4.95
C LYS A 101 -2.21 -0.98 3.66
N PHE A 102 -3.33 -0.55 3.11
CA PHE A 102 -3.36 0.14 1.84
C PHE A 102 -4.03 1.50 2.01
N LYS A 103 -3.41 2.54 1.46
CA LYS A 103 -3.92 3.92 1.50
C LYS A 103 -4.19 4.46 0.12
N SER A 104 -3.42 4.02 -0.87
CA SER A 104 -3.52 4.42 -2.26
C SER A 104 -3.42 3.20 -3.18
N MET A 105 -3.76 3.38 -4.45
CA MET A 105 -3.58 2.30 -5.44
C MET A 105 -2.11 1.89 -5.61
N GLU A 106 -1.19 2.81 -5.43
CA GLU A 106 0.25 2.52 -5.50
C GLU A 106 0.71 1.52 -4.43
N ASP A 107 0.03 1.46 -3.27
CA ASP A 107 0.39 0.54 -2.20
C ASP A 107 0.20 -0.93 -2.57
N PHE A 108 -0.56 -1.21 -3.63
CA PHE A 108 -0.71 -2.55 -4.20
C PHE A 108 0.47 -2.96 -5.10
N GLU A 109 1.38 -2.05 -5.40
CA GLU A 109 2.59 -2.41 -6.16
C GLU A 109 3.45 -3.39 -5.37
N PRO A 110 4.06 -4.39 -6.05
CA PRO A 110 4.86 -5.42 -5.39
C PRO A 110 5.99 -4.86 -4.51
N GLU A 111 6.60 -3.76 -4.92
CA GLU A 111 7.65 -3.10 -4.14
C GLU A 111 7.11 -2.51 -2.84
N LYS A 112 5.96 -1.82 -2.89
CA LYS A 112 5.32 -1.23 -1.70
C LYS A 112 4.84 -2.32 -0.73
N VAL A 113 4.27 -3.40 -1.27
CA VAL A 113 3.89 -4.58 -0.48
C VAL A 113 5.12 -5.21 0.20
N ALA A 114 6.22 -5.41 -0.54
CA ALA A 114 7.43 -5.98 0.02
C ALA A 114 8.05 -5.10 1.13
N ARG A 115 7.93 -3.77 1.01
CA ARG A 115 8.40 -2.82 2.03
C ARG A 115 7.60 -2.88 3.34
N GLN A 116 6.36 -3.34 3.31
CA GLN A 116 5.55 -3.53 4.53
C GLN A 116 5.96 -4.78 5.31
N VAL A 117 6.53 -5.79 4.64
CA VAL A 117 6.97 -7.04 5.25
C VAL A 117 8.42 -6.91 5.70
N LYS A 118 8.68 -6.94 7.02
CA LYS A 118 10.00 -6.65 7.61
C LYS A 118 11.16 -7.39 6.95
N PRO A 119 11.15 -8.74 6.79
CA PRO A 119 12.27 -9.45 6.17
C PRO A 119 12.50 -9.04 4.71
N LEU A 120 11.44 -8.83 3.95
CA LEU A 120 11.53 -8.41 2.54
C LEU A 120 12.09 -6.99 2.41
N ARG A 121 11.68 -6.10 3.30
CA ARG A 121 12.20 -4.73 3.36
C ARG A 121 13.70 -4.72 3.60
N GLU A 122 14.18 -5.51 4.58
CA GLU A 122 15.60 -5.62 4.89
C GLU A 122 16.41 -6.12 3.66
N LEU A 123 15.89 -7.09 2.93
CA LEU A 123 16.51 -7.58 1.71
C LEU A 123 16.51 -6.53 0.58
N LEU A 124 15.43 -5.79 0.41
CA LEU A 124 15.37 -4.69 -0.55
C LEU A 124 16.38 -3.58 -0.21
N ASP A 125 16.47 -3.21 1.06
CA ASP A 125 17.43 -2.20 1.52
C ASP A 125 18.88 -2.68 1.31
N LEU A 126 19.16 -3.94 1.59
CA LEU A 126 20.47 -4.53 1.29
C LEU A 126 20.80 -4.51 -0.21
N ARG A 127 19.83 -4.86 -1.04
CA ARG A 127 20.00 -4.82 -2.51
C ARG A 127 20.31 -3.40 -2.99
N THR A 128 19.60 -2.41 -2.47
CA THR A 128 19.83 -1.00 -2.82
C THR A 128 21.22 -0.57 -2.40
N ARG A 129 21.64 -0.84 -1.15
CA ARG A 129 22.99 -0.53 -0.65
C ARG A 129 24.10 -1.19 -1.45
N LEU A 130 23.89 -2.46 -1.85
CA LEU A 130 24.85 -3.16 -2.72
C LEU A 130 24.93 -2.53 -4.12
N SER A 131 23.81 -2.11 -4.66
CA SER A 131 23.77 -1.41 -5.95
C SER A 131 24.51 -0.06 -5.89
N ASP A 132 24.27 0.70 -4.82
CA ASP A 132 24.91 1.99 -4.58
C ASP A 132 26.42 1.81 -4.38
N LEU A 133 26.82 0.81 -3.58
CA LEU A 133 28.23 0.47 -3.39
C LEU A 133 28.90 0.08 -4.71
N LYS A 134 28.24 -0.75 -5.52
CA LYS A 134 28.75 -1.12 -6.85
C LYS A 134 28.92 0.10 -7.74
N GLY A 135 27.97 1.05 -7.72
CA GLY A 135 28.06 2.31 -8.45
C GLY A 135 29.23 3.18 -7.96
N ALA A 136 29.40 3.27 -6.63
CA ALA A 136 30.49 4.04 -6.03
C ALA A 136 31.89 3.45 -6.35
N LEU A 137 32.00 2.12 -6.40
CA LEU A 137 33.24 1.44 -6.79
C LEU A 137 33.62 1.73 -8.25
N GLN A 138 32.66 1.76 -9.15
CA GLN A 138 32.91 2.06 -10.56
C GLN A 138 33.43 3.49 -10.81
N THR A 139 33.19 4.40 -9.86
CA THR A 139 33.56 5.81 -9.99
C THR A 139 34.73 6.24 -9.12
N ASN A 140 35.21 5.36 -8.22
CA ASN A 140 36.26 5.71 -7.26
C ASN A 140 37.28 4.61 -7.06
N ASP A 141 38.37 4.70 -7.80
CA ASP A 141 39.49 3.72 -7.76
C ASP A 141 40.09 3.56 -6.35
N LYS A 142 40.15 4.65 -5.55
CA LYS A 142 40.67 4.56 -4.18
C LYS A 142 39.78 3.75 -3.25
N LEU A 143 38.47 3.80 -3.48
CA LEU A 143 37.47 3.01 -2.72
C LEU A 143 37.62 1.52 -3.06
N ASP A 144 37.90 1.21 -4.33
CA ASP A 144 38.13 -0.16 -4.79
C ASP A 144 39.40 -0.76 -4.15
N GLU A 145 40.50 -0.01 -4.11
CA GLU A 145 41.75 -0.43 -3.45
C GLU A 145 41.54 -0.70 -1.95
N VAL A 146 40.88 0.20 -1.24
CA VAL A 146 40.58 0.05 0.21
C VAL A 146 39.67 -1.15 0.49
N LEU A 147 38.70 -1.40 -0.35
CA LEU A 147 37.82 -2.56 -0.22
C LEU A 147 38.53 -3.86 -0.54
N LEU A 148 39.37 -3.91 -1.58
CA LEU A 148 40.23 -5.05 -1.90
C LEU A 148 41.18 -5.38 -0.75
N GLU A 149 41.83 -4.38 -0.17
CA GLU A 149 42.69 -4.54 1.00
C GLU A 149 41.93 -5.05 2.23
N THR A 150 40.69 -4.56 2.43
CA THR A 150 39.84 -4.94 3.56
C THR A 150 39.33 -6.37 3.42
N VAL A 151 38.92 -6.77 2.22
CA VAL A 151 38.40 -8.13 1.94
C VAL A 151 39.53 -9.16 2.00
N SER A 152 40.76 -8.81 1.56
CA SER A 152 41.92 -9.69 1.63
C SER A 152 42.47 -9.85 3.04
N ASN A 153 42.16 -8.95 3.98
CA ASN A 153 42.64 -9.01 5.36
C ASN A 153 41.53 -9.43 6.32
N THR A 154 41.59 -10.65 6.82
CA THR A 154 40.57 -11.25 7.69
C THR A 154 40.35 -10.46 8.99
N GLU A 155 41.38 -9.81 9.53
CA GLU A 155 41.24 -8.98 10.75
C GLU A 155 40.47 -7.70 10.47
N LYS A 156 40.75 -7.02 9.35
CA LYS A 156 40.05 -5.82 8.92
C LYS A 156 38.58 -6.15 8.59
N LEU A 157 38.34 -7.28 7.95
CA LEU A 157 37.01 -7.77 7.62
C LEU A 157 36.17 -8.06 8.89
N ASN A 158 36.76 -8.67 9.92
CA ASN A 158 36.11 -8.91 11.19
C ASN A 158 35.81 -7.62 11.95
N LYS A 159 36.70 -6.62 11.92
CA LYS A 159 36.43 -5.30 12.49
C LYS A 159 35.28 -4.61 11.79
N LEU A 160 35.28 -4.58 10.47
CA LEU A 160 34.19 -4.02 9.66
C LEU A 160 32.87 -4.73 9.94
N ARG A 161 32.86 -6.05 10.07
CA ARG A 161 31.70 -6.84 10.43
C ARG A 161 31.17 -6.50 11.82
N SER A 162 32.03 -6.20 12.79
CA SER A 162 31.61 -5.77 14.13
C SER A 162 31.05 -4.33 14.15
N GLU A 163 31.52 -3.47 13.25
CA GLU A 163 31.04 -2.08 13.15
C GLU A 163 29.75 -1.95 12.34
N ILE A 164 29.59 -2.74 11.26
CA ILE A 164 28.42 -2.72 10.37
C ILE A 164 27.33 -3.69 10.82
N GLY A 165 27.66 -4.69 11.65
CA GLY A 165 26.69 -5.64 12.18
C GLY A 165 25.52 -4.95 12.86
N PRO A 166 24.30 -5.50 12.80
CA PRO A 166 23.14 -4.91 13.46
C PRO A 166 23.49 -4.71 14.93
N LYS A 167 23.47 -3.45 15.40
CA LYS A 167 23.48 -3.17 16.84
C LYS A 167 22.36 -4.02 17.43
N LYS A 168 22.73 -5.04 18.24
CA LYS A 168 21.77 -5.69 19.11
C LYS A 168 21.13 -4.58 19.93
N GLU A 169 19.86 -4.31 19.72
CA GLU A 169 19.08 -3.56 20.69
C GLU A 169 19.16 -4.36 21.98
N GLU A 170 19.99 -3.89 22.92
CA GLU A 170 19.96 -4.38 24.29
C GLU A 170 18.55 -4.13 24.81
N GLY A 171 17.81 -5.24 24.97
CA GLY A 171 16.50 -5.23 25.57
C GLY A 171 16.59 -4.51 26.91
N LYS A 172 15.86 -3.41 27.03
CA LYS A 172 15.50 -2.85 28.32
C LYS A 172 14.68 -3.92 29.03
N GLU A 173 15.33 -4.75 29.82
CA GLU A 173 14.66 -5.45 30.91
C GLU A 173 14.02 -4.39 31.82
N GLY A 174 12.73 -4.24 31.68
CA GLY A 174 11.91 -3.48 32.61
C GLY A 174 11.91 -4.17 33.94
N ASN A 175 12.69 -3.65 34.85
CA ASN A 175 12.62 -3.95 36.29
C ASN A 175 11.26 -3.44 36.79
N ASN A 176 10.33 -4.36 37.00
CA ASN A 176 9.15 -4.15 37.84
C ASN A 176 9.45 -4.69 39.22
N GLY A 177 9.78 -3.77 40.15
CA GLY A 177 9.62 -3.94 41.58
C GLY A 177 8.23 -3.49 42.00
#